data_292ebe9b51b9721ad3aa8fb0126a54a1
#
_entry.id   292ebe9b51b9721ad3aa8fb0126a54a1
#
_cell.length_a   1.000
_cell.length_b   1.000
_cell.length_c   1.000
_cell.angle_alpha   90.00
_cell.angle_beta   90.00
_cell.angle_gamma   90.00
#
_symmetry.space_group_name_H-M   'P 1'
#
loop_
_entity.id
_entity.type
_entity.pdbx_description
1 polymer ?
#
loop_
_entity_poly.entity_id
_entity_poly.type
_entity_poly.pdbx_seq_one_letter_code
_entity_poly.pdbx_strand_id
1 'polypeptide(L)'
;GNAEPASVSYDGVTSVLQGQGLDLAVIEDGDVVFSTSGITGTDLSFALAASATGESPVTMRSGERTMFLKAEVAEDGATSYQVAVFGSLTEVADSTIKQMAVASAFILALTAALSVYLVNRFCHRYVFDRIEWSLGHLEEGVQQLSAGNLSYRIRYDRDDEFRPIADSFDRMTAQLQASEERQRRDQRNRQELIACISHDLRSPLTSIRGYAEGLRDGIATTPQMRERYATRIASKAEEMDGLVSELFMFSKLDLGDFPHEERPVRVDTFLQNVLDNLAPELERTGNTLAQVELTPATVLADERLLRQAVTNVLLNASKHAPGSAITVRASVAPDGSHVDVAITDNGPGVPEESLGRIFEVFYRTDPSRTAASGGSGLGLAIVQRAMRAMGGEATAESIEPHGLRVILTLRVTGQKAAEDSTREASA
;
A
#
# COMPACT_ATOMS: atom_id res chain seq x y z
N GLY A 1 3.61 24.35 -115.43
CA GLY A 1 2.81 24.08 -114.30
C GLY A 1 3.43 24.66 -113.04
N ASN A 2 2.84 25.74 -112.55
CA ASN A 2 3.25 26.38 -111.33
C ASN A 2 2.85 25.49 -110.18
N ALA A 3 3.80 25.01 -109.40
CA ALA A 3 3.52 24.45 -108.08
C ALA A 3 3.40 25.67 -107.09
N GLU A 4 2.16 25.80 -106.59
CA GLU A 4 2.01 26.76 -105.45
C GLU A 4 2.88 26.29 -104.27
N PRO A 5 3.54 27.23 -103.54
CA PRO A 5 4.28 26.82 -102.39
C PRO A 5 3.35 26.30 -101.29
N ALA A 6 3.73 25.15 -100.75
CA ALA A 6 3.02 24.58 -99.60
C ALA A 6 2.92 25.62 -98.48
N SER A 7 1.68 26.05 -98.19
CA SER A 7 1.42 26.94 -97.03
C SER A 7 1.81 26.23 -95.75
N VAL A 8 2.88 26.61 -95.14
CA VAL A 8 3.31 26.12 -93.83
C VAL A 8 2.27 26.57 -92.80
N SER A 9 1.52 25.62 -92.19
CA SER A 9 0.59 25.98 -91.15
C SER A 9 1.30 26.11 -89.78
N TYR A 10 1.33 27.32 -89.27
CA TYR A 10 1.93 27.66 -88.01
C TYR A 10 0.96 27.51 -86.84
N ASP A 11 -0.33 27.12 -87.08
CA ASP A 11 -1.40 27.12 -86.06
C ASP A 11 -1.16 26.18 -84.89
N GLY A 12 -0.56 25.03 -85.13
CA GLY A 12 -0.28 24.05 -84.07
C GLY A 12 0.84 24.53 -83.13
N VAL A 13 1.85 25.20 -83.68
CA VAL A 13 2.95 25.67 -82.86
C VAL A 13 2.57 26.96 -82.14
N THR A 14 1.80 27.82 -82.74
CA THR A 14 1.35 29.07 -82.11
C THR A 14 0.42 28.86 -80.95
N SER A 15 -0.47 27.89 -81.04
CA SER A 15 -1.38 27.56 -79.87
C SER A 15 -0.65 27.06 -78.62
N VAL A 16 0.41 26.29 -78.84
CA VAL A 16 1.28 25.80 -77.74
C VAL A 16 2.06 26.90 -77.07
N LEU A 17 2.68 27.78 -77.95
CA LEU A 17 3.52 28.91 -77.50
C LEU A 17 2.67 29.97 -76.77
N GLN A 18 1.51 30.34 -77.34
CA GLN A 18 0.58 31.29 -76.68
C GLN A 18 0.03 30.77 -75.36
N GLY A 19 -0.17 29.46 -75.23
CA GLY A 19 -0.56 28.82 -73.96
C GLY A 19 0.52 28.97 -72.87
N GLN A 20 1.75 29.25 -73.24
CA GLN A 20 2.88 29.52 -72.37
C GLN A 20 3.27 31.03 -72.27
N GLY A 21 2.45 31.91 -72.81
CA GLY A 21 2.74 33.36 -72.83
C GLY A 21 3.86 33.74 -73.80
N LEU A 22 4.11 32.94 -74.82
CA LEU A 22 5.16 33.19 -75.85
C LEU A 22 4.49 33.55 -77.16
N ASP A 23 5.05 34.52 -77.83
CA ASP A 23 4.64 34.95 -79.15
C ASP A 23 5.71 34.57 -80.18
N LEU A 24 5.33 34.35 -81.44
CA LEU A 24 6.11 33.85 -82.54
C LEU A 24 6.05 34.79 -83.74
N ALA A 25 7.23 35.16 -84.29
CA ALA A 25 7.35 35.76 -85.62
C ALA A 25 8.26 34.91 -86.49
N VAL A 26 7.95 34.76 -87.74
CA VAL A 26 8.75 34.07 -88.77
C VAL A 26 9.17 35.13 -89.85
N ILE A 27 10.44 35.19 -90.10
CA ILE A 27 11.03 36.11 -91.07
C ILE A 27 11.67 35.27 -92.16
N GLU A 28 11.33 35.57 -93.45
CA GLU A 28 11.87 34.93 -94.65
C GLU A 28 12.51 36.04 -95.52
N ASP A 29 13.73 35.85 -95.91
CA ASP A 29 14.50 36.78 -96.73
C ASP A 29 14.37 38.24 -96.32
N GLY A 30 14.22 38.54 -95.06
CA GLY A 30 14.14 39.86 -94.44
C GLY A 30 12.72 40.42 -94.31
N ASP A 31 11.71 39.71 -94.75
CA ASP A 31 10.31 40.10 -94.64
C ASP A 31 9.56 39.21 -93.60
N VAL A 32 8.64 39.79 -92.84
CA VAL A 32 7.84 39.06 -91.90
C VAL A 32 6.71 38.30 -92.58
N VAL A 33 6.82 37.00 -92.68
CA VAL A 33 5.83 36.14 -93.32
C VAL A 33 4.68 35.66 -92.37
N PHE A 34 5.00 35.63 -91.09
CA PHE A 34 4.01 35.29 -90.08
C PHE A 34 4.30 35.99 -88.71
N SER A 35 3.30 36.46 -88.01
CA SER A 35 3.46 36.94 -86.65
C SER A 35 2.16 36.67 -85.82
N THR A 36 2.32 36.30 -84.56
CA THR A 36 1.18 36.17 -83.60
C THR A 36 0.66 37.56 -83.20
N SER A 37 -0.62 37.60 -82.79
CA SER A 37 -1.30 38.88 -82.51
C SER A 37 -0.72 39.62 -81.25
N GLY A 38 0.07 38.95 -80.46
CA GLY A 38 0.70 39.54 -79.29
C GLY A 38 1.97 40.32 -79.52
N ILE A 39 2.50 40.32 -80.79
CA ILE A 39 3.71 40.98 -81.16
C ILE A 39 3.42 42.43 -81.58
N THR A 40 4.10 43.39 -81.01
CA THR A 40 3.94 44.79 -81.34
C THR A 40 4.80 45.15 -82.55
N GLY A 41 4.46 46.28 -83.24
CA GLY A 41 5.30 46.78 -84.35
C GLY A 41 6.75 47.10 -83.94
N THR A 42 6.95 47.42 -82.66
CA THR A 42 8.33 47.64 -82.11
C THR A 42 9.05 46.29 -81.93
N ASP A 43 8.39 45.24 -81.60
CA ASP A 43 9.01 43.92 -81.49
C ASP A 43 9.38 43.37 -82.86
N LEU A 44 8.51 43.59 -83.88
CA LEU A 44 8.81 43.21 -85.28
C LEU A 44 10.00 43.98 -85.86
N SER A 45 10.05 45.30 -85.63
CA SER A 45 11.17 46.10 -86.06
C SER A 45 12.49 45.67 -85.40
N PHE A 46 12.39 45.23 -84.14
CA PHE A 46 13.53 44.73 -83.40
C PHE A 46 13.98 43.32 -83.87
N ALA A 47 13.05 42.44 -84.21
CA ALA A 47 13.33 41.15 -84.82
C ALA A 47 13.94 41.28 -86.21
N LEU A 48 13.48 42.23 -87.09
CA LEU A 48 14.02 42.49 -88.32
C LEU A 48 15.47 43.10 -88.27
N ALA A 49 15.69 43.98 -87.27
CA ALA A 49 17.03 44.52 -87.07
C ALA A 49 18.04 43.46 -86.62
N ALA A 50 17.59 42.53 -85.74
CA ALA A 50 18.36 41.37 -85.27
C ALA A 50 18.62 40.37 -86.42
N SER A 51 17.60 40.13 -87.26
CA SER A 51 17.73 39.30 -88.50
C SER A 51 18.79 39.78 -89.43
N ALA A 52 18.87 41.10 -89.64
CA ALA A 52 19.85 41.73 -90.51
C ALA A 52 21.30 41.58 -90.02
N THR A 53 21.59 41.23 -88.82
CA THR A 53 22.99 41.02 -88.31
C THR A 53 23.59 39.70 -88.77
N GLY A 54 22.77 38.76 -89.25
CA GLY A 54 23.26 37.46 -89.71
C GLY A 54 23.75 36.54 -88.62
N GLU A 55 23.69 36.95 -87.37
CA GLU A 55 24.01 36.10 -86.18
C GLU A 55 22.88 35.20 -85.83
N SER A 56 23.14 33.92 -85.51
CA SER A 56 22.13 32.92 -85.03
C SER A 56 22.80 31.85 -84.20
N PRO A 57 22.24 31.51 -83.03
CA PRO A 57 21.07 32.12 -82.36
C PRO A 57 21.44 33.44 -81.66
N VAL A 58 20.48 34.36 -81.62
CA VAL A 58 20.64 35.66 -80.92
C VAL A 58 19.57 35.78 -79.89
N THR A 59 19.98 36.16 -78.68
CA THR A 59 19.02 36.47 -77.59
C THR A 59 19.17 38.00 -77.29
N MET A 60 18.10 38.70 -77.43
CA MET A 60 18.04 40.13 -77.18
C MET A 60 16.82 40.47 -76.29
N ARG A 61 16.94 41.61 -75.57
CA ARG A 61 15.86 42.10 -74.73
C ARG A 61 15.31 43.41 -75.27
N SER A 62 13.99 43.41 -75.50
CA SER A 62 13.26 44.62 -75.90
C SER A 62 12.26 44.97 -74.81
N GLY A 63 12.60 45.94 -73.94
CA GLY A 63 11.78 46.33 -72.79
C GLY A 63 11.68 45.19 -71.78
N GLU A 64 10.44 44.74 -71.44
CA GLU A 64 10.18 43.65 -70.54
C GLU A 64 10.20 42.30 -71.22
N ARG A 65 10.25 42.24 -72.56
CA ARG A 65 10.22 40.99 -73.31
C ARG A 65 11.63 40.58 -73.71
N THR A 66 11.88 39.31 -73.77
CA THR A 66 13.13 38.72 -74.26
C THR A 66 12.77 38.03 -75.59
N MET A 67 13.53 38.36 -76.60
CA MET A 67 13.46 37.75 -77.91
C MET A 67 14.60 36.75 -78.07
N PHE A 68 14.22 35.58 -78.56
CA PHE A 68 15.16 34.55 -78.99
C PHE A 68 15.00 34.38 -80.50
N LEU A 69 16.05 34.68 -81.29
CA LEU A 69 16.07 34.55 -82.73
C LEU A 69 16.95 33.36 -83.14
N LYS A 70 16.42 32.47 -83.92
CA LYS A 70 17.16 31.34 -84.50
C LYS A 70 16.92 31.27 -85.99
N ALA A 71 18.01 31.25 -86.73
CA ALA A 71 17.90 31.00 -88.16
C ALA A 71 17.97 29.49 -88.47
N GLU A 72 17.13 29.09 -89.40
CA GLU A 72 17.15 27.72 -89.99
C GLU A 72 17.08 27.79 -91.43
N VAL A 73 17.85 26.96 -92.13
CA VAL A 73 17.86 26.90 -93.60
C VAL A 73 16.89 25.80 -94.03
N ALA A 74 16.05 26.10 -94.98
CA ALA A 74 15.10 25.08 -95.53
C ALA A 74 15.87 23.94 -96.19
N GLU A 75 15.21 22.77 -96.25
CA GLU A 75 15.81 21.58 -96.90
C GLU A 75 16.18 21.75 -98.38
N ASP A 76 15.62 22.76 -99.06
CA ASP A 76 15.99 23.13 -100.47
C ASP A 76 17.31 23.87 -100.58
N GLY A 77 17.88 24.32 -99.48
CA GLY A 77 19.17 25.07 -99.42
C GLY A 77 19.11 26.46 -99.98
N ALA A 78 17.96 26.94 -100.45
CA ALA A 78 17.82 28.23 -101.14
C ALA A 78 17.08 29.26 -100.25
N THR A 79 16.27 28.88 -99.33
CA THR A 79 15.46 29.78 -98.52
C THR A 79 15.90 29.73 -97.03
N SER A 80 16.13 30.86 -96.42
CA SER A 80 16.53 30.98 -95.03
C SER A 80 15.39 31.56 -94.18
N TYR A 81 14.87 30.73 -93.26
CA TYR A 81 13.86 31.16 -92.33
C TYR A 81 14.49 31.50 -90.95
N GLN A 82 14.07 32.62 -90.41
CA GLN A 82 14.45 32.99 -89.03
C GLN A 82 13.21 33.05 -88.19
N VAL A 83 13.27 32.37 -87.07
CA VAL A 83 12.18 32.24 -86.08
C VAL A 83 12.50 33.07 -84.86
N ALA A 84 11.70 34.08 -84.60
CA ALA A 84 11.79 34.90 -83.40
C ALA A 84 10.68 34.54 -82.41
N VAL A 85 11.07 34.17 -81.24
CA VAL A 85 10.15 33.88 -80.13
C VAL A 85 10.27 34.95 -79.08
N PHE A 86 9.16 35.57 -78.73
CA PHE A 86 9.10 36.66 -77.73
C PHE A 86 8.40 36.16 -76.51
N GLY A 87 8.94 36.38 -75.30
CA GLY A 87 8.33 36.06 -74.07
C GLY A 87 8.78 36.91 -72.91
N SER A 88 7.95 37.09 -71.93
CA SER A 88 8.29 37.65 -70.63
C SER A 88 8.82 36.57 -69.72
N LEU A 89 10.14 36.60 -69.46
CA LEU A 89 10.74 35.67 -68.48
C LEU A 89 10.10 35.78 -67.11
N THR A 90 9.52 36.97 -66.82
CA THR A 90 8.83 37.18 -65.50
C THR A 90 7.49 36.45 -65.40
N GLU A 91 6.74 36.39 -66.54
CA GLU A 91 5.42 35.69 -66.47
C GLU A 91 5.59 34.18 -66.40
N VAL A 92 6.53 33.61 -67.13
CA VAL A 92 6.81 32.15 -67.13
C VAL A 92 7.37 31.73 -65.75
N ALA A 93 8.30 32.56 -65.17
CA ALA A 93 8.86 32.31 -63.87
C ALA A 93 7.83 32.47 -62.78
N ASP A 94 6.93 33.48 -62.91
CA ASP A 94 5.89 33.72 -61.84
C ASP A 94 4.83 32.59 -61.81
N SER A 95 4.43 32.05 -62.96
CA SER A 95 3.50 30.92 -63.01
C SER A 95 4.10 29.64 -62.45
N THR A 96 5.38 29.37 -62.71
CA THR A 96 6.08 28.19 -62.18
C THR A 96 6.29 28.30 -60.67
N ILE A 97 6.65 29.48 -60.19
CA ILE A 97 6.84 29.76 -58.76
C ILE A 97 5.49 29.62 -58.04
N LYS A 98 4.40 30.13 -58.57
CA LYS A 98 3.03 29.95 -57.99
C LYS A 98 2.62 28.51 -57.92
N GLN A 99 2.84 27.71 -58.99
CA GLN A 99 2.53 26.27 -58.97
C GLN A 99 3.38 25.52 -57.93
N MET A 100 4.67 25.81 -57.81
CA MET A 100 5.56 25.24 -56.82
C MET A 100 5.13 25.62 -55.39
N ALA A 101 4.74 26.89 -55.18
CA ALA A 101 4.24 27.35 -53.88
C ALA A 101 2.95 26.65 -53.46
N VAL A 102 2.00 26.47 -54.39
CA VAL A 102 0.75 25.73 -54.11
C VAL A 102 1.03 24.25 -53.84
N ALA A 103 1.92 23.63 -54.64
CA ALA A 103 2.30 22.24 -54.40
C ALA A 103 2.99 22.02 -53.05
N SER A 104 3.91 22.94 -52.70
CA SER A 104 4.59 22.87 -51.38
C SER A 104 3.64 23.10 -50.21
N ALA A 105 2.71 24.07 -50.35
CA ALA A 105 1.68 24.30 -49.34
C ALA A 105 0.75 23.05 -49.15
N PHE A 106 0.41 22.41 -50.25
CA PHE A 106 -0.41 21.17 -50.19
C PHE A 106 0.34 20.01 -49.51
N ILE A 107 1.63 19.82 -49.84
CA ILE A 107 2.48 18.81 -49.19
C ILE A 107 2.60 19.11 -47.70
N LEU A 108 2.80 20.37 -47.33
CA LEU A 108 2.91 20.80 -45.95
C LEU A 108 1.61 20.55 -45.17
N ALA A 109 0.45 20.84 -45.76
CA ALA A 109 -0.85 20.56 -45.19
C ALA A 109 -1.10 19.06 -45.03
N LEU A 110 -0.71 18.26 -46.02
CA LEU A 110 -0.85 16.80 -45.97
C LEU A 110 0.02 16.16 -44.90
N THR A 111 1.30 16.61 -44.82
CA THR A 111 2.21 16.11 -43.75
C THR A 111 1.77 16.53 -42.36
N ALA A 112 1.25 17.74 -42.19
CA ALA A 112 0.65 18.16 -40.92
C ALA A 112 -0.59 17.31 -40.52
N ALA A 113 -1.49 17.10 -41.50
CA ALA A 113 -2.66 16.26 -41.28
C ALA A 113 -2.27 14.81 -40.93
N LEU A 114 -1.31 14.24 -41.63
CA LEU A 114 -0.80 12.89 -41.35
C LEU A 114 -0.11 12.83 -39.98
N SER A 115 0.64 13.83 -39.59
CA SER A 115 1.30 13.93 -38.31
C SER A 115 0.24 13.94 -37.16
N VAL A 116 -0.76 14.81 -37.29
CA VAL A 116 -1.87 14.87 -36.31
C VAL A 116 -2.61 13.52 -36.20
N TYR A 117 -2.89 12.89 -37.35
CA TYR A 117 -3.52 11.58 -37.37
C TYR A 117 -2.68 10.52 -36.66
N LEU A 118 -1.39 10.44 -36.96
CA LEU A 118 -0.47 9.47 -36.34
C LEU A 118 -0.33 9.69 -34.85
N VAL A 119 -0.17 10.95 -34.40
CA VAL A 119 -0.11 11.30 -32.98
C VAL A 119 -1.40 10.93 -32.27
N ASN A 120 -2.56 11.29 -32.83
CA ASN A 120 -3.84 10.96 -32.24
C ASN A 120 -4.04 9.44 -32.14
N ARG A 121 -3.72 8.69 -33.21
CA ARG A 121 -3.77 7.24 -33.21
C ARG A 121 -2.83 6.60 -32.20
N PHE A 122 -1.62 7.14 -32.06
CA PHE A 122 -0.65 6.70 -31.07
C PHE A 122 -1.16 6.96 -29.63
N CYS A 123 -1.61 8.18 -29.36
CA CYS A 123 -2.18 8.54 -28.06
C CYS A 123 -3.37 7.64 -27.69
N HIS A 124 -4.30 7.43 -28.63
CA HIS A 124 -5.46 6.59 -28.35
C HIS A 124 -5.04 5.15 -28.02
N ARG A 125 -4.18 4.55 -28.84
CA ARG A 125 -3.82 3.14 -28.71
C ARG A 125 -2.87 2.83 -27.55
N TYR A 126 -1.94 3.73 -27.25
CA TYR A 126 -0.87 3.46 -26.28
C TYR A 126 -1.04 4.20 -24.96
N VAL A 127 -1.76 5.31 -24.92
CA VAL A 127 -1.95 6.11 -23.72
C VAL A 127 -3.32 5.89 -23.13
N PHE A 128 -4.40 6.09 -23.89
CA PHE A 128 -5.76 6.00 -23.37
C PHE A 128 -6.15 4.58 -23.00
N ASP A 129 -5.90 3.58 -23.86
CA ASP A 129 -6.22 2.17 -23.54
C ASP A 129 -5.47 1.69 -22.30
N ARG A 130 -4.23 2.19 -22.10
CA ARG A 130 -3.40 1.84 -20.95
C ARG A 130 -3.94 2.45 -19.65
N ILE A 131 -4.32 3.71 -19.70
CA ILE A 131 -4.90 4.43 -18.55
C ILE A 131 -6.26 3.83 -18.18
N GLU A 132 -7.13 3.58 -19.17
CA GLU A 132 -8.46 3.04 -18.95
C GLU A 132 -8.39 1.65 -18.30
N TRP A 133 -7.48 0.79 -18.76
CA TRP A 133 -7.25 -0.53 -18.17
C TRP A 133 -6.80 -0.43 -16.70
N SER A 134 -5.85 0.48 -16.43
CA SER A 134 -5.29 0.64 -15.07
C SER A 134 -6.33 1.22 -14.11
N LEU A 135 -7.09 2.22 -14.54
CA LEU A 135 -8.18 2.80 -13.75
C LEU A 135 -9.31 1.80 -13.51
N GLY A 136 -9.65 0.96 -14.49
CA GLY A 136 -10.67 -0.08 -14.34
C GLY A 136 -10.32 -1.10 -13.26
N HIS A 137 -9.05 -1.50 -13.15
CA HIS A 137 -8.60 -2.41 -12.07
C HIS A 137 -8.64 -1.75 -10.69
N LEU A 138 -8.29 -0.47 -10.62
CA LEU A 138 -8.40 0.30 -9.38
C LEU A 138 -9.87 0.48 -8.96
N GLU A 139 -10.75 0.79 -9.92
CA GLU A 139 -12.18 0.91 -9.69
C GLU A 139 -12.79 -0.40 -9.18
N GLU A 140 -12.45 -1.53 -9.83
CA GLU A 140 -12.87 -2.85 -9.36
C GLU A 140 -12.40 -3.12 -7.94
N GLY A 141 -11.13 -2.80 -7.62
CA GLY A 141 -10.58 -2.91 -6.27
C GLY A 141 -11.39 -2.12 -5.25
N VAL A 142 -11.73 -0.87 -5.56
CA VAL A 142 -12.55 -0.01 -4.69
C VAL A 142 -13.96 -0.57 -4.53
N GLN A 143 -14.57 -1.09 -5.59
CA GLN A 143 -15.91 -1.71 -5.55
C GLN A 143 -15.90 -2.95 -4.66
N GLN A 144 -14.89 -3.84 -4.80
CA GLN A 144 -14.73 -5.02 -3.95
C GLN A 144 -14.56 -4.63 -2.47
N LEU A 145 -13.73 -3.63 -2.19
CA LEU A 145 -13.56 -3.11 -0.84
C LEU A 145 -14.86 -2.55 -0.27
N SER A 146 -15.60 -1.78 -1.05
CA SER A 146 -16.90 -1.21 -0.67
C SER A 146 -17.97 -2.29 -0.42
N ALA A 147 -17.86 -3.42 -1.10
CA ALA A 147 -18.71 -4.60 -0.89
C ALA A 147 -18.27 -5.42 0.35
N GLY A 148 -17.22 -5.01 1.07
CA GLY A 148 -16.71 -5.69 2.26
C GLY A 148 -15.73 -6.82 1.96
N ASN A 149 -15.28 -7.00 0.72
CA ASN A 149 -14.30 -8.02 0.38
C ASN A 149 -12.86 -7.54 0.66
N LEU A 150 -12.46 -7.60 1.93
CA LEU A 150 -11.11 -7.20 2.37
C LEU A 150 -10.00 -8.16 1.95
N SER A 151 -10.35 -9.33 1.40
CA SER A 151 -9.35 -10.29 0.90
C SER A 151 -8.94 -10.02 -0.54
N TYR A 152 -9.66 -9.15 -1.26
CA TYR A 152 -9.32 -8.78 -2.62
C TYR A 152 -7.97 -8.04 -2.68
N ARG A 153 -7.18 -8.34 -3.72
CA ARG A 153 -5.91 -7.67 -4.05
C ARG A 153 -5.90 -7.34 -5.51
N ILE A 154 -5.43 -6.18 -5.86
CA ILE A 154 -5.42 -5.70 -7.26
C ILE A 154 -4.46 -6.51 -8.12
N ARG A 155 -3.36 -7.05 -7.56
CA ARG A 155 -2.33 -7.84 -8.28
C ARG A 155 -1.90 -7.18 -9.58
N TYR A 156 -1.42 -5.95 -9.47
CA TYR A 156 -1.03 -5.16 -10.63
C TYR A 156 0.34 -5.62 -11.16
N ASP A 157 0.37 -6.22 -12.36
CA ASP A 157 1.56 -6.86 -12.92
C ASP A 157 2.43 -5.92 -13.79
N ARG A 158 1.96 -4.68 -14.05
CA ARG A 158 2.72 -3.73 -14.87
C ARG A 158 3.66 -2.88 -14.03
N ASP A 159 4.81 -2.55 -14.61
CA ASP A 159 5.78 -1.64 -14.00
C ASP A 159 5.63 -0.24 -14.60
N ASP A 160 4.63 0.50 -14.13
CA ASP A 160 4.26 1.83 -14.58
C ASP A 160 3.84 2.73 -13.41
N GLU A 161 3.38 3.95 -13.72
CA GLU A 161 3.02 4.97 -12.73
C GLU A 161 1.85 4.58 -11.82
N PHE A 162 1.07 3.55 -12.19
CA PHE A 162 -0.07 3.06 -11.42
C PHE A 162 0.32 1.98 -10.41
N ARG A 163 1.48 1.33 -10.58
CA ARG A 163 1.96 0.30 -9.65
C ARG A 163 2.05 0.78 -8.19
N PRO A 164 2.64 1.96 -7.87
CA PRO A 164 2.70 2.44 -6.50
C PRO A 164 1.32 2.67 -5.87
N ILE A 165 0.31 3.01 -6.70
CA ILE A 165 -1.06 3.22 -6.25
C ILE A 165 -1.70 1.87 -5.91
N ALA A 166 -1.56 0.87 -6.78
CA ALA A 166 -2.05 -0.49 -6.56
C ALA A 166 -1.41 -1.13 -5.31
N ASP A 167 -0.08 -1.01 -5.15
CA ASP A 167 0.63 -1.50 -3.98
C ASP A 167 0.18 -0.80 -2.69
N SER A 168 -0.13 0.49 -2.78
CA SER A 168 -0.63 1.26 -1.63
C SER A 168 -2.06 0.85 -1.27
N PHE A 169 -2.90 0.59 -2.25
CA PHE A 169 -4.23 0.05 -2.07
C PHE A 169 -4.18 -1.33 -1.39
N ASP A 170 -3.32 -2.24 -1.87
CA ASP A 170 -3.18 -3.58 -1.30
C ASP A 170 -2.65 -3.54 0.13
N ARG A 171 -1.71 -2.64 0.47
CA ARG A 171 -1.26 -2.41 1.85
C ARG A 171 -2.38 -1.90 2.74
N MET A 172 -3.15 -0.91 2.27
CA MET A 172 -4.30 -0.37 3.00
C MET A 172 -5.34 -1.46 3.27
N THR A 173 -5.69 -2.26 2.27
CA THR A 173 -6.65 -3.35 2.39
C THR A 173 -6.16 -4.43 3.36
N ALA A 174 -4.86 -4.75 3.35
CA ALA A 174 -4.26 -5.67 4.31
C ALA A 174 -4.32 -5.13 5.75
N GLN A 175 -4.08 -3.83 5.94
CA GLN A 175 -4.20 -3.19 7.26
C GLN A 175 -5.64 -3.18 7.77
N LEU A 176 -6.62 -2.88 6.90
CA LEU A 176 -8.04 -2.93 7.24
C LEU A 176 -8.46 -4.35 7.63
N GLN A 177 -8.07 -5.35 6.85
CA GLN A 177 -8.34 -6.75 7.15
C GLN A 177 -7.77 -7.15 8.52
N ALA A 178 -6.50 -6.82 8.77
CA ALA A 178 -5.86 -7.12 10.05
C ALA A 178 -6.52 -6.37 11.23
N SER A 179 -7.01 -5.15 10.99
CA SER A 179 -7.73 -4.37 12.00
C SER A 179 -9.10 -4.99 12.31
N GLU A 180 -9.86 -5.39 11.27
CA GLU A 180 -11.16 -6.03 11.45
C GLU A 180 -11.04 -7.40 12.15
N GLU A 181 -10.02 -8.19 11.78
CA GLU A 181 -9.75 -9.47 12.44
C GLU A 181 -9.40 -9.28 13.92
N ARG A 182 -8.61 -8.25 14.29
CA ARG A 182 -8.34 -7.91 15.68
C ARG A 182 -9.63 -7.51 16.40
N GLN A 183 -10.42 -6.61 15.83
CA GLN A 183 -11.67 -6.17 16.41
C GLN A 183 -12.66 -7.33 16.61
N ARG A 184 -12.75 -8.24 15.64
CA ARG A 184 -13.58 -9.47 15.78
C ARG A 184 -13.09 -10.40 16.87
N ARG A 185 -11.75 -10.55 17.05
CA ARG A 185 -11.16 -11.32 18.15
C ARG A 185 -11.49 -10.68 19.50
N ASP A 186 -11.27 -9.36 19.61
CA ASP A 186 -11.55 -8.63 20.85
C ASP A 186 -13.03 -8.71 21.24
N GLN A 187 -13.93 -8.61 20.26
CA GLN A 187 -15.36 -8.74 20.50
C GLN A 187 -15.74 -10.16 20.96
N ARG A 188 -15.17 -11.21 20.35
CA ARG A 188 -15.38 -12.59 20.80
C ARG A 188 -14.85 -12.81 22.21
N ASN A 189 -13.62 -12.37 22.48
CA ASN A 189 -13.01 -12.45 23.80
C ASN A 189 -13.88 -11.76 24.84
N ARG A 190 -14.46 -10.59 24.53
CA ARG A 190 -15.38 -9.88 25.42
C ARG A 190 -16.70 -10.63 25.65
N GLN A 191 -17.25 -11.27 24.61
CA GLN A 191 -18.46 -12.09 24.77
C GLN A 191 -18.19 -13.33 25.61
N GLU A 192 -17.08 -14.01 25.38
CA GLU A 192 -16.64 -15.15 26.19
C GLU A 192 -16.41 -14.74 27.64
N LEU A 193 -15.77 -13.58 27.87
CA LEU A 193 -15.57 -12.97 29.17
C LEU A 193 -16.92 -12.88 29.95
N ILE A 194 -17.92 -12.26 29.34
CA ILE A 194 -19.25 -12.08 29.97
C ILE A 194 -19.92 -13.42 30.25
N ALA A 195 -19.83 -14.36 29.32
CA ALA A 195 -20.44 -15.68 29.48
C ALA A 195 -19.81 -16.49 30.63
N CYS A 196 -18.47 -16.55 30.68
CA CYS A 196 -17.73 -17.26 31.73
C CYS A 196 -17.97 -16.66 33.11
N ILE A 197 -17.89 -15.31 33.21
CA ILE A 197 -18.16 -14.62 34.50
C ILE A 197 -19.58 -14.91 34.99
N SER A 198 -20.57 -14.83 34.10
CA SER A 198 -21.96 -15.11 34.45
C SER A 198 -22.13 -16.53 34.97
N HIS A 199 -21.40 -17.48 34.38
CA HIS A 199 -21.40 -18.87 34.84
C HIS A 199 -20.75 -19.01 36.22
N ASP A 200 -19.56 -18.42 36.40
CA ASP A 200 -18.74 -18.57 37.60
C ASP A 200 -19.34 -17.82 38.82
N LEU A 201 -20.08 -16.74 38.60
CA LEU A 201 -20.86 -16.07 39.64
C LEU A 201 -22.15 -16.84 39.99
N ARG A 202 -22.78 -17.53 39.03
CA ARG A 202 -24.02 -18.26 39.26
C ARG A 202 -23.84 -19.45 40.23
N SER A 203 -22.70 -20.15 40.14
CA SER A 203 -22.43 -21.33 40.98
C SER A 203 -22.38 -20.99 42.48
N PRO A 204 -21.54 -20.06 42.97
CA PRO A 204 -21.52 -19.68 44.38
C PRO A 204 -22.85 -19.07 44.84
N LEU A 205 -23.50 -18.24 43.97
CA LEU A 205 -24.82 -17.67 44.28
C LEU A 205 -25.89 -18.73 44.50
N THR A 206 -25.92 -19.78 43.68
CA THR A 206 -26.82 -20.91 43.84
C THR A 206 -26.55 -21.64 45.14
N SER A 207 -25.27 -21.80 45.50
CA SER A 207 -24.89 -22.42 46.80
C SER A 207 -25.33 -21.57 47.98
N ILE A 208 -25.09 -20.25 47.95
CA ILE A 208 -25.53 -19.29 48.97
C ILE A 208 -27.07 -19.42 49.17
N ARG A 209 -27.81 -19.37 48.04
CA ARG A 209 -29.26 -19.49 48.07
C ARG A 209 -29.71 -20.81 48.69
N GLY A 210 -29.12 -21.94 48.27
CA GLY A 210 -29.47 -23.25 48.83
C GLY A 210 -29.21 -23.37 50.33
N TYR A 211 -28.09 -22.87 50.85
CA TYR A 211 -27.79 -22.83 52.27
C TYR A 211 -28.76 -21.89 53.04
N ALA A 212 -29.05 -20.72 52.46
CA ALA A 212 -29.99 -19.77 53.07
C ALA A 212 -31.42 -20.31 53.12
N GLU A 213 -31.90 -20.96 52.06
CA GLU A 213 -33.18 -21.66 52.01
C GLU A 213 -33.21 -22.80 53.07
N GLY A 214 -32.14 -23.59 53.19
CA GLY A 214 -32.00 -24.61 54.18
C GLY A 214 -32.05 -24.11 55.65
N LEU A 215 -31.52 -22.92 55.90
CA LEU A 215 -31.67 -22.22 57.19
C LEU A 215 -33.10 -21.76 57.42
N ARG A 216 -33.71 -21.10 56.40
CA ARG A 216 -35.07 -20.57 56.46
C ARG A 216 -36.14 -21.70 56.70
N ASP A 217 -36.01 -22.77 55.94
CA ASP A 217 -36.96 -23.85 55.90
C ASP A 217 -36.79 -24.90 57.10
N GLY A 218 -35.83 -24.57 57.97
CA GLY A 218 -35.57 -25.37 59.15
C GLY A 218 -34.88 -26.72 58.93
N ILE A 219 -34.28 -26.90 57.75
CA ILE A 219 -33.51 -28.11 57.42
C ILE A 219 -32.25 -28.19 58.30
N ALA A 220 -31.65 -27.07 58.64
CA ALA A 220 -30.56 -26.98 59.61
C ALA A 220 -31.13 -27.09 61.07
N THR A 221 -31.42 -28.28 61.49
CA THR A 221 -32.12 -28.56 62.78
C THR A 221 -31.22 -28.34 63.98
N THR A 222 -29.89 -28.54 63.88
CA THR A 222 -28.97 -28.43 65.02
C THR A 222 -28.21 -27.10 65.00
N PRO A 223 -27.75 -26.58 66.16
CA PRO A 223 -26.91 -25.40 66.19
C PRO A 223 -25.65 -25.55 65.31
N GLN A 224 -25.02 -26.72 65.36
CA GLN A 224 -23.80 -26.99 64.52
C GLN A 224 -24.07 -26.95 63.00
N MET A 225 -25.26 -27.44 62.58
CA MET A 225 -25.66 -27.34 61.17
C MET A 225 -25.93 -25.91 60.77
N ARG A 226 -26.54 -25.09 61.60
CA ARG A 226 -26.79 -23.66 61.31
C ARG A 226 -25.49 -22.90 61.18
N GLU A 227 -24.55 -23.11 62.12
CA GLU A 227 -23.21 -22.51 62.03
C GLU A 227 -22.46 -22.94 60.77
N ARG A 228 -22.51 -24.24 60.45
CA ARG A 228 -21.90 -24.75 59.21
C ARG A 228 -22.51 -24.10 57.94
N TYR A 229 -23.84 -23.94 57.89
CA TYR A 229 -24.51 -23.29 56.76
C TYR A 229 -24.14 -21.81 56.69
N ALA A 230 -24.13 -21.08 57.80
CA ALA A 230 -23.72 -19.70 57.88
C ALA A 230 -22.26 -19.52 57.41
N THR A 231 -21.33 -20.36 57.88
CA THR A 231 -19.92 -20.37 57.46
C THR A 231 -19.79 -20.65 55.96
N ARG A 232 -20.59 -21.57 55.42
CA ARG A 232 -20.60 -21.86 53.98
C ARG A 232 -21.11 -20.67 53.14
N ILE A 233 -22.13 -19.95 53.64
CA ILE A 233 -22.62 -18.72 52.98
C ILE A 233 -21.52 -17.66 52.98
N ALA A 234 -20.88 -17.41 54.14
CA ALA A 234 -19.82 -16.44 54.26
C ALA A 234 -18.64 -16.77 53.30
N SER A 235 -18.16 -18.02 53.32
CA SER A 235 -17.08 -18.46 52.42
C SER A 235 -17.41 -18.31 50.94
N LYS A 236 -18.68 -18.56 50.54
CA LYS A 236 -19.10 -18.39 49.14
C LYS A 236 -19.30 -16.93 48.76
N ALA A 237 -19.64 -16.06 49.72
CA ALA A 237 -19.67 -14.62 49.51
C ALA A 237 -18.24 -14.04 49.30
N GLU A 238 -17.27 -14.49 50.12
CA GLU A 238 -15.85 -14.12 49.96
C GLU A 238 -15.29 -14.58 48.62
N GLU A 239 -15.62 -15.80 48.17
CA GLU A 239 -15.24 -16.31 46.85
C GLU A 239 -15.80 -15.41 45.73
N MET A 240 -17.04 -14.96 45.83
CA MET A 240 -17.65 -14.04 44.87
C MET A 240 -16.96 -12.68 44.87
N ASP A 241 -16.64 -12.11 46.02
CA ASP A 241 -15.93 -10.83 46.11
C ASP A 241 -14.55 -10.92 45.47
N GLY A 242 -13.85 -12.04 45.66
CA GLY A 242 -12.59 -12.32 44.95
C GLY A 242 -12.73 -12.32 43.45
N LEU A 243 -13.75 -13.02 42.91
CA LEU A 243 -14.02 -13.06 41.46
C LEU A 243 -14.34 -11.67 40.88
N VAL A 244 -15.15 -10.87 41.58
CA VAL A 244 -15.46 -9.49 41.17
C VAL A 244 -14.22 -8.62 41.19
N SER A 245 -13.37 -8.76 42.21
CA SER A 245 -12.11 -8.01 42.33
C SER A 245 -11.13 -8.36 41.19
N GLU A 246 -10.98 -9.67 40.87
CA GLU A 246 -10.17 -10.13 39.74
C GLU A 246 -10.68 -9.56 38.40
N LEU A 247 -11.99 -9.59 38.19
CA LEU A 247 -12.62 -9.03 36.98
C LEU A 247 -12.38 -7.54 36.85
N PHE A 248 -12.56 -6.79 37.93
CA PHE A 248 -12.37 -5.35 37.95
C PHE A 248 -10.90 -5.00 37.66
N MET A 249 -9.96 -5.72 38.27
CA MET A 249 -8.55 -5.55 38.00
C MET A 249 -8.19 -5.86 36.56
N PHE A 250 -8.66 -7.01 36.06
CA PHE A 250 -8.48 -7.40 34.66
C PHE A 250 -9.00 -6.33 33.70
N SER A 251 -10.24 -5.84 33.93
CA SER A 251 -10.86 -4.81 33.09
C SER A 251 -10.04 -3.52 33.06
N LYS A 252 -9.54 -3.06 34.19
CA LYS A 252 -8.70 -1.85 34.27
C LYS A 252 -7.34 -2.02 33.58
N LEU A 253 -6.72 -3.18 33.74
CA LEU A 253 -5.44 -3.49 33.06
C LEU A 253 -5.61 -3.64 31.54
N ASP A 254 -6.73 -4.22 31.09
CA ASP A 254 -7.03 -4.41 29.67
C ASP A 254 -7.29 -3.09 28.94
N LEU A 255 -7.93 -2.13 29.61
CA LEU A 255 -8.17 -0.78 29.08
C LEU A 255 -6.93 0.14 29.15
N GLY A 256 -5.87 -0.26 29.84
CA GLY A 256 -4.71 0.61 30.11
C GLY A 256 -5.01 1.73 31.11
N ASP A 257 -6.18 1.69 31.76
CA ASP A 257 -6.62 2.74 32.71
C ASP A 257 -6.22 2.45 34.17
N PHE A 258 -5.38 1.44 34.38
CA PHE A 258 -4.91 1.12 35.73
C PHE A 258 -3.86 2.16 36.16
N PRO A 259 -4.14 2.99 37.16
CA PRO A 259 -3.16 3.95 37.66
C PRO A 259 -2.03 3.18 38.36
N HIS A 260 -0.91 3.00 37.68
CA HIS A 260 0.26 2.35 38.24
C HIS A 260 1.36 3.38 38.53
N GLU A 261 2.00 3.21 39.66
CA GLU A 261 3.16 4.00 40.06
C GLU A 261 4.39 3.10 40.09
N GLU A 262 5.25 3.23 39.09
CA GLU A 262 6.52 2.52 39.10
C GLU A 262 7.47 3.15 40.14
N ARG A 263 7.96 2.33 41.06
CA ARG A 263 8.94 2.69 42.08
C ARG A 263 10.09 1.68 42.10
N PRO A 264 11.28 2.08 42.58
CA PRO A 264 12.35 1.12 42.82
C PRO A 264 11.90 0.08 43.86
N VAL A 265 11.82 -1.17 43.50
CA VAL A 265 11.43 -2.29 44.37
C VAL A 265 12.60 -3.26 44.50
N ARG A 266 13.02 -3.56 45.72
CA ARG A 266 14.00 -4.61 46.01
C ARG A 266 13.32 -5.96 45.93
N VAL A 267 13.64 -6.72 44.86
CA VAL A 267 12.98 -7.98 44.51
C VAL A 267 13.15 -9.04 45.62
N ASP A 268 14.33 -9.16 46.19
CA ASP A 268 14.63 -10.10 47.26
C ASP A 268 13.72 -9.89 48.48
N THR A 269 13.71 -8.68 49.03
CA THR A 269 12.91 -8.29 50.20
C THR A 269 11.42 -8.36 49.88
N PHE A 270 11.02 -7.93 48.71
CA PHE A 270 9.64 -7.96 48.28
C PHE A 270 9.10 -9.40 48.17
N LEU A 271 9.83 -10.31 47.50
CA LEU A 271 9.43 -11.71 47.36
C LEU A 271 9.40 -12.40 48.72
N GLN A 272 10.38 -12.18 49.60
CA GLN A 272 10.35 -12.76 50.95
C GLN A 272 9.07 -12.37 51.69
N ASN A 273 8.70 -11.07 51.66
CA ASN A 273 7.46 -10.61 52.29
C ASN A 273 6.20 -11.24 51.70
N VAL A 274 6.14 -11.46 50.38
CA VAL A 274 5.01 -12.10 49.74
C VAL A 274 4.91 -13.59 50.12
N LEU A 275 6.05 -14.29 50.18
CA LEU A 275 6.13 -15.70 50.53
C LEU A 275 5.74 -15.91 51.99
N ASP A 276 6.25 -15.09 52.94
CA ASP A 276 5.92 -15.16 54.37
C ASP A 276 4.43 -14.97 54.62
N ASN A 277 3.77 -14.07 53.86
CA ASN A 277 2.33 -13.82 53.96
C ASN A 277 1.51 -14.95 53.37
N LEU A 278 1.96 -15.67 52.36
CA LEU A 278 1.23 -16.76 51.69
C LEU A 278 1.57 -18.14 52.25
N ALA A 279 2.64 -18.29 53.02
CA ALA A 279 3.07 -19.56 53.58
C ALA A 279 1.92 -20.33 54.30
N PRO A 280 1.10 -19.71 55.18
CA PRO A 280 0.00 -20.41 55.84
C PRO A 280 -1.06 -20.95 54.87
N GLU A 281 -1.30 -20.24 53.76
CA GLU A 281 -2.27 -20.69 52.75
C GLU A 281 -1.71 -21.84 51.91
N LEU A 282 -0.44 -21.77 51.53
CA LEU A 282 0.25 -22.85 50.81
C LEU A 282 0.32 -24.13 51.63
N GLU A 283 0.64 -24.03 52.94
CA GLU A 283 0.65 -25.16 53.86
C GLU A 283 -0.73 -25.79 54.01
N ARG A 284 -1.81 -24.99 54.05
CA ARG A 284 -3.19 -25.49 54.15
C ARG A 284 -3.57 -26.36 52.97
N THR A 285 -3.01 -26.15 51.79
CA THR A 285 -3.19 -26.97 50.59
C THR A 285 -2.17 -28.11 50.48
N GLY A 286 -1.27 -28.26 51.48
CA GLY A 286 -0.22 -29.26 51.50
C GLY A 286 1.00 -28.94 50.68
N ASN A 287 1.07 -27.73 50.12
CA ASN A 287 2.23 -27.29 49.34
C ASN A 287 3.37 -26.88 50.28
N THR A 288 4.60 -27.08 49.84
CA THR A 288 5.81 -26.73 50.60
C THR A 288 6.68 -25.80 49.77
N LEU A 289 7.24 -24.77 50.41
CA LEU A 289 8.31 -23.95 49.80
C LEU A 289 9.62 -24.72 49.92
N ALA A 290 10.00 -25.47 48.87
CA ALA A 290 11.14 -26.37 48.90
C ALA A 290 12.47 -25.65 48.76
N GLN A 291 12.51 -24.59 47.99
CA GLN A 291 13.73 -23.79 47.72
C GLN A 291 13.38 -22.33 47.41
N VAL A 292 14.05 -21.44 48.11
CA VAL A 292 13.91 -19.99 47.87
C VAL A 292 15.29 -19.40 47.69
N GLU A 293 15.57 -18.99 46.46
CA GLU A 293 16.85 -18.39 46.06
C GLU A 293 16.61 -17.00 45.50
N LEU A 294 16.89 -15.99 46.31
CA LEU A 294 16.59 -14.60 45.96
C LEU A 294 17.90 -13.80 45.83
N THR A 295 18.27 -13.49 44.56
CA THR A 295 19.38 -12.59 44.30
C THR A 295 18.96 -11.14 44.57
N PRO A 296 19.72 -10.36 45.38
CA PRO A 296 19.41 -8.96 45.58
C PRO A 296 19.46 -8.17 44.28
N ALA A 297 18.33 -7.58 43.90
CA ALA A 297 18.23 -6.73 42.72
C ALA A 297 17.11 -5.68 42.93
N THR A 298 17.25 -4.55 42.23
CA THR A 298 16.22 -3.50 42.26
C THR A 298 15.62 -3.32 40.86
N VAL A 299 14.31 -3.43 40.79
CA VAL A 299 13.55 -3.24 39.55
C VAL A 299 12.63 -2.03 39.66
N LEU A 300 12.24 -1.46 38.51
CA LEU A 300 11.22 -0.42 38.49
C LEU A 300 9.86 -1.10 38.27
N ALA A 301 9.01 -1.08 39.31
CA ALA A 301 7.71 -1.76 39.23
C ALA A 301 6.66 -1.09 40.12
N ASP A 302 5.39 -1.29 39.84
CA ASP A 302 4.31 -1.04 40.80
C ASP A 302 4.22 -2.24 41.76
N GLU A 303 4.46 -2.00 43.03
CA GLU A 303 4.50 -3.04 44.06
C GLU A 303 3.16 -3.81 44.17
N ARG A 304 2.01 -3.14 43.91
CA ARG A 304 0.69 -3.77 43.96
C ARG A 304 0.49 -4.74 42.80
N LEU A 305 0.89 -4.31 41.58
CA LEU A 305 0.80 -5.16 40.40
C LEU A 305 1.76 -6.35 40.48
N LEU A 306 2.98 -6.12 40.95
CA LEU A 306 3.96 -7.18 41.13
C LEU A 306 3.51 -8.18 42.20
N ARG A 307 2.96 -7.71 43.32
CA ARG A 307 2.36 -8.55 44.38
C ARG A 307 1.24 -9.40 43.84
N GLN A 308 0.33 -8.81 43.06
CA GLN A 308 -0.76 -9.54 42.42
C GLN A 308 -0.27 -10.62 41.47
N ALA A 309 0.74 -10.28 40.64
CA ALA A 309 1.30 -11.24 39.70
C ALA A 309 1.94 -12.45 40.40
N VAL A 310 2.79 -12.20 41.42
CA VAL A 310 3.45 -13.26 42.18
C VAL A 310 2.43 -14.09 42.95
N THR A 311 1.45 -13.44 43.61
CA THR A 311 0.37 -14.13 44.36
C THR A 311 -0.46 -15.02 43.45
N ASN A 312 -0.83 -14.52 42.25
CA ASN A 312 -1.64 -15.33 41.32
C ASN A 312 -0.87 -16.57 40.81
N VAL A 313 0.45 -16.46 40.56
CA VAL A 313 1.25 -17.63 40.18
C VAL A 313 1.33 -18.65 41.34
N LEU A 314 1.62 -18.19 42.56
CA LEU A 314 1.71 -19.07 43.74
C LEU A 314 0.39 -19.75 44.05
N LEU A 315 -0.73 -19.01 44.02
CA LEU A 315 -2.08 -19.58 44.26
C LEU A 315 -2.50 -20.53 43.11
N ASN A 316 -2.03 -20.24 41.86
CA ASN A 316 -2.27 -21.17 40.76
C ASN A 316 -1.53 -22.48 40.99
N ALA A 317 -0.28 -22.47 41.43
CA ALA A 317 0.48 -23.66 41.79
C ALA A 317 -0.23 -24.42 42.94
N SER A 318 -0.62 -23.71 44.00
CA SER A 318 -1.36 -24.29 45.11
C SER A 318 -2.67 -25.02 44.73
N LYS A 319 -3.36 -24.44 43.76
CA LYS A 319 -4.67 -24.93 43.30
C LYS A 319 -4.59 -26.10 42.33
N HIS A 320 -3.66 -26.03 41.39
CA HIS A 320 -3.53 -27.02 40.31
C HIS A 320 -2.52 -28.13 40.63
N ALA A 321 -1.65 -27.88 41.60
CA ALA A 321 -0.66 -28.84 42.10
C ALA A 321 -0.70 -28.95 43.63
N PRO A 322 -1.83 -29.37 44.23
CA PRO A 322 -1.92 -29.52 45.69
C PRO A 322 -0.92 -30.57 46.19
N GLY A 323 -0.25 -30.28 47.27
CA GLY A 323 0.79 -31.15 47.85
C GLY A 323 2.13 -31.09 47.10
N SER A 324 2.29 -30.20 46.19
CA SER A 324 3.55 -30.02 45.42
C SER A 324 4.60 -29.24 46.20
N ALA A 325 5.86 -29.43 45.79
CA ALA A 325 6.98 -28.58 46.17
C ALA A 325 7.07 -27.38 45.25
N ILE A 326 7.06 -26.19 45.82
CA ILE A 326 7.19 -24.93 45.08
C ILE A 326 8.61 -24.37 45.27
N THR A 327 9.26 -24.01 44.19
CA THR A 327 10.58 -23.35 44.18
C THR A 327 10.41 -21.94 43.65
N VAL A 328 10.99 -20.96 44.33
CA VAL A 328 11.01 -19.56 43.90
C VAL A 328 12.47 -19.11 43.74
N ARG A 329 12.82 -18.68 42.54
CA ARG A 329 14.17 -18.19 42.24
C ARG A 329 14.07 -16.81 41.60
N ALA A 330 14.86 -15.85 42.14
CA ALA A 330 15.10 -14.57 41.51
C ALA A 330 16.55 -14.49 41.07
N SER A 331 16.78 -14.27 39.78
CA SER A 331 18.13 -14.16 39.21
C SER A 331 18.24 -12.97 38.29
N VAL A 332 19.40 -12.31 38.32
CA VAL A 332 19.72 -11.22 37.38
C VAL A 332 20.31 -11.83 36.13
N ALA A 333 19.85 -11.36 34.97
CA ALA A 333 20.39 -11.78 33.67
C ALA A 333 21.91 -11.49 33.58
N PRO A 334 22.67 -12.28 32.82
CA PRO A 334 24.12 -12.09 32.73
C PRO A 334 24.56 -10.71 32.23
N ASP A 335 23.73 -10.04 31.46
CA ASP A 335 23.94 -8.68 30.94
C ASP A 335 23.49 -7.57 31.92
N GLY A 336 22.88 -7.96 33.05
CA GLY A 336 22.34 -7.03 34.03
C GLY A 336 21.09 -6.27 33.61
N SER A 337 20.48 -6.65 32.46
CA SER A 337 19.37 -5.91 31.86
C SER A 337 18.03 -6.13 32.55
N HIS A 338 17.80 -7.32 33.08
CA HIS A 338 16.53 -7.73 33.68
C HIS A 338 16.73 -8.70 34.85
N VAL A 339 15.66 -8.86 35.61
CA VAL A 339 15.55 -9.85 36.68
C VAL A 339 14.46 -10.83 36.26
N ASP A 340 14.77 -12.12 36.32
CA ASP A 340 13.80 -13.19 36.16
C ASP A 340 13.39 -13.74 37.53
N VAL A 341 12.10 -13.70 37.81
CA VAL A 341 11.47 -14.35 38.95
C VAL A 341 10.79 -15.61 38.45
N ALA A 342 11.45 -16.76 38.67
CA ALA A 342 10.95 -18.07 38.28
C ALA A 342 10.22 -18.72 39.47
N ILE A 343 8.96 -19.06 39.29
CA ILE A 343 8.14 -19.81 40.23
C ILE A 343 7.83 -21.16 39.60
N THR A 344 8.27 -22.23 40.22
CA THR A 344 8.22 -23.61 39.70
C THR A 344 7.50 -24.50 40.67
N ASP A 345 6.50 -25.26 40.20
CA ASP A 345 5.90 -26.37 40.94
C ASP A 345 6.33 -27.70 40.28
N ASN A 346 6.28 -28.78 41.08
CA ASN A 346 6.47 -30.15 40.62
C ASN A 346 5.13 -30.92 40.47
N GLY A 347 4.07 -30.20 40.13
CA GLY A 347 2.73 -30.74 39.91
C GLY A 347 2.60 -31.49 38.59
N PRO A 348 1.37 -31.73 38.10
CA PRO A 348 1.13 -32.49 36.87
C PRO A 348 1.63 -31.78 35.60
N GLY A 349 1.98 -30.48 35.68
CA GLY A 349 2.39 -29.68 34.54
C GLY A 349 1.26 -29.34 33.58
N VAL A 350 1.64 -28.79 32.43
CA VAL A 350 0.73 -28.35 31.36
C VAL A 350 1.23 -28.92 30.03
N PRO A 351 0.33 -29.45 29.16
CA PRO A 351 0.73 -29.91 27.82
C PRO A 351 1.44 -28.80 27.03
N GLU A 352 2.48 -29.18 26.28
CA GLU A 352 3.33 -28.22 25.55
C GLU A 352 2.50 -27.33 24.59
N GLU A 353 1.52 -27.90 23.92
CA GLU A 353 0.57 -27.18 23.04
C GLU A 353 -0.27 -26.13 23.76
N SER A 354 -0.41 -26.26 25.07
CA SER A 354 -1.18 -25.35 25.92
C SER A 354 -0.36 -24.23 26.56
N LEU A 355 0.98 -24.36 26.60
CA LEU A 355 1.86 -23.40 27.29
C LEU A 355 1.69 -21.97 26.76
N GLY A 356 1.56 -21.80 25.43
CA GLY A 356 1.34 -20.49 24.82
C GLY A 356 -0.04 -19.88 25.12
N ARG A 357 -0.97 -20.70 25.60
CA ARG A 357 -2.37 -20.32 25.80
C ARG A 357 -2.78 -20.15 27.26
N ILE A 358 -1.98 -20.60 28.22
CA ILE A 358 -2.33 -20.52 29.65
C ILE A 358 -2.52 -19.09 30.18
N PHE A 359 -2.00 -18.10 29.45
CA PHE A 359 -2.18 -16.67 29.73
C PHE A 359 -3.40 -16.06 29.01
N GLU A 360 -4.07 -16.84 28.13
CA GLU A 360 -5.32 -16.41 27.53
C GLU A 360 -6.43 -16.37 28.60
N VAL A 361 -7.31 -15.42 28.46
CA VAL A 361 -8.44 -15.22 29.39
C VAL A 361 -9.34 -16.47 29.37
N PHE A 362 -9.66 -17.03 30.53
CA PHE A 362 -10.52 -18.25 30.74
C PHE A 362 -9.96 -19.53 30.12
N TYR A 363 -8.74 -19.52 29.61
CA TYR A 363 -8.13 -20.75 29.12
C TYR A 363 -7.92 -21.74 30.26
N ARG A 364 -8.28 -22.98 30.01
CA ARG A 364 -8.14 -24.10 30.94
C ARG A 364 -7.78 -25.36 30.17
N THR A 365 -6.84 -26.13 30.67
CA THR A 365 -6.34 -27.33 30.02
C THR A 365 -7.37 -28.50 30.05
N ASP A 366 -8.29 -28.50 30.99
CA ASP A 366 -9.34 -29.53 31.11
C ASP A 366 -10.70 -28.92 31.54
N PRO A 367 -11.67 -28.80 30.59
CA PRO A 367 -13.00 -28.28 30.87
C PRO A 367 -13.83 -29.20 31.83
N SER A 368 -13.51 -30.48 31.92
CA SER A 368 -14.33 -31.46 32.65
C SER A 368 -14.05 -31.46 34.16
N ARG A 369 -12.91 -30.95 34.61
CA ARG A 369 -12.55 -30.81 36.03
C ARG A 369 -13.12 -29.58 36.73
N THR A 370 -14.00 -28.86 36.06
CA THR A 370 -14.51 -27.55 36.46
C THR A 370 -15.27 -27.50 37.77
N ALA A 371 -15.90 -28.57 38.21
CA ALA A 371 -16.74 -28.55 39.39
C ALA A 371 -15.97 -28.68 40.73
N ALA A 372 -14.76 -29.20 40.73
CA ALA A 372 -14.00 -29.49 41.94
C ALA A 372 -12.88 -28.50 42.28
N SER A 373 -12.29 -27.84 41.29
CA SER A 373 -11.09 -27.01 41.49
C SER A 373 -11.29 -25.48 41.36
N GLY A 374 -12.54 -25.02 41.17
CA GLY A 374 -13.01 -23.64 41.22
C GLY A 374 -11.98 -22.54 40.87
N GLY A 375 -11.85 -22.14 39.62
CA GLY A 375 -10.95 -21.03 39.20
C GLY A 375 -11.49 -20.26 38.03
N SER A 376 -11.47 -18.94 38.12
CA SER A 376 -11.97 -18.02 37.11
C SER A 376 -11.24 -18.13 35.76
N GLY A 377 -10.03 -18.72 35.71
CA GLY A 377 -9.17 -18.65 34.53
C GLY A 377 -8.65 -17.24 34.24
N LEU A 378 -8.83 -16.31 35.17
CA LEU A 378 -8.33 -14.93 35.06
C LEU A 378 -6.92 -14.76 35.64
N GLY A 379 -6.52 -15.60 36.60
CA GLY A 379 -5.28 -15.38 37.37
C GLY A 379 -4.04 -15.21 36.53
N LEU A 380 -3.72 -16.14 35.61
CA LEU A 380 -2.55 -16.01 34.72
C LEU A 380 -2.74 -14.92 33.65
N ALA A 381 -3.96 -14.66 33.19
CA ALA A 381 -4.23 -13.52 32.31
C ALA A 381 -3.95 -12.18 33.00
N ILE A 382 -4.29 -12.05 34.29
CA ILE A 382 -3.93 -10.87 35.12
C ILE A 382 -2.42 -10.76 35.24
N VAL A 383 -1.69 -11.89 35.48
CA VAL A 383 -0.22 -11.91 35.52
C VAL A 383 0.35 -11.30 34.25
N GLN A 384 -0.06 -11.76 33.07
CA GLN A 384 0.45 -11.25 31.81
C GLN A 384 0.15 -9.77 31.60
N ARG A 385 -1.07 -9.31 31.94
CA ARG A 385 -1.45 -7.89 31.84
C ARG A 385 -0.66 -7.01 32.82
N ALA A 386 -0.52 -7.45 34.08
CA ALA A 386 0.25 -6.73 35.08
C ALA A 386 1.73 -6.61 34.69
N MET A 387 2.33 -7.69 34.20
CA MET A 387 3.71 -7.65 33.72
C MET A 387 3.88 -6.70 32.55
N ARG A 388 2.99 -6.74 31.54
CA ARG A 388 3.01 -5.81 30.40
C ARG A 388 2.81 -4.36 30.83
N ALA A 389 1.93 -4.09 31.77
CA ALA A 389 1.72 -2.74 32.31
C ALA A 389 3.00 -2.16 32.94
N MET A 390 3.85 -3.00 33.52
CA MET A 390 5.16 -2.65 34.10
C MET A 390 6.31 -2.75 33.08
N GLY A 391 6.02 -2.94 31.76
CA GLY A 391 7.04 -3.10 30.72
C GLY A 391 7.87 -4.38 30.82
N GLY A 392 7.38 -5.38 31.59
CA GLY A 392 7.93 -6.71 31.74
C GLY A 392 7.21 -7.75 30.89
N GLU A 393 7.57 -9.03 31.08
CA GLU A 393 7.00 -10.17 30.38
C GLU A 393 6.71 -11.32 31.35
N ALA A 394 5.68 -12.14 31.02
CA ALA A 394 5.39 -13.40 31.70
C ALA A 394 5.45 -14.54 30.68
N THR A 395 6.27 -15.54 30.96
CA THR A 395 6.40 -16.75 30.14
C THR A 395 6.23 -18.00 30.99
N ALA A 396 5.99 -19.16 30.33
CA ALA A 396 5.83 -20.41 31.02
C ALA A 396 6.53 -21.55 30.29
N GLU A 397 7.08 -22.49 31.06
CA GLU A 397 7.81 -23.64 30.59
C GLU A 397 7.34 -24.92 31.29
N SER A 398 7.33 -26.03 30.57
CA SER A 398 7.15 -27.35 31.15
C SER A 398 8.47 -27.83 31.79
N ILE A 399 8.40 -28.44 32.95
CA ILE A 399 9.57 -28.97 33.66
C ILE A 399 9.55 -30.50 33.65
N GLU A 400 10.65 -31.11 33.30
CA GLU A 400 10.80 -32.56 33.39
C GLU A 400 11.08 -33.03 34.82
N PRO A 401 10.53 -34.20 35.28
CA PRO A 401 9.67 -35.08 34.52
C PRO A 401 8.22 -34.58 34.44
N HIS A 402 7.80 -33.65 35.29
CA HIS A 402 6.50 -32.96 35.29
C HIS A 402 6.61 -31.71 36.18
N GLY A 403 5.77 -30.72 35.90
CA GLY A 403 5.73 -29.45 36.62
C GLY A 403 5.51 -28.27 35.66
N LEU A 404 5.23 -27.13 36.22
CA LEU A 404 5.10 -25.86 35.51
C LEU A 404 6.05 -24.84 36.11
N ARG A 405 6.81 -24.15 35.26
CA ARG A 405 7.59 -22.97 35.63
C ARG A 405 6.97 -21.75 34.99
N VAL A 406 6.64 -20.75 35.78
CA VAL A 406 6.24 -19.41 35.30
C VAL A 406 7.37 -18.45 35.60
N ILE A 407 7.78 -17.70 34.63
CA ILE A 407 8.89 -16.74 34.69
C ILE A 407 8.31 -15.34 34.50
N LEU A 408 8.61 -14.45 35.46
CA LEU A 408 8.24 -13.04 35.42
C LEU A 408 9.53 -12.24 35.19
N THR A 409 9.68 -11.64 34.03
CA THR A 409 10.85 -10.86 33.61
C THR A 409 10.60 -9.37 33.84
N LEU A 410 11.44 -8.72 34.63
CA LEU A 410 11.33 -7.32 35.03
C LEU A 410 12.60 -6.56 34.66
N ARG A 411 12.50 -5.33 34.24
CA ARG A 411 13.67 -4.48 33.90
C ARG A 411 14.38 -3.97 35.16
N VAL A 412 15.70 -4.02 35.17
CA VAL A 412 16.52 -3.48 36.24
C VAL A 412 16.49 -1.95 36.22
N THR A 413 16.46 -1.34 37.40
CA THR A 413 16.52 0.12 37.55
C THR A 413 17.87 0.67 37.05
N GLY A 414 17.84 1.46 35.97
CA GLY A 414 19.04 2.03 35.35
C GLY A 414 18.99 2.08 33.83
N GLN A 415 18.22 1.21 33.20
CA GLN A 415 18.09 1.18 31.72
C GLN A 415 17.09 2.20 31.16
N LYS A 416 16.04 2.56 31.91
CA LYS A 416 15.04 3.55 31.44
C LYS A 416 15.67 4.95 31.25
N ALA A 417 16.67 5.30 32.06
CA ALA A 417 17.42 6.55 31.89
C ALA A 417 18.28 6.58 30.62
N ALA A 418 18.74 5.44 30.14
CA ALA A 418 19.54 5.33 28.91
C ALA A 418 18.65 5.31 27.63
N GLU A 419 17.47 4.70 27.69
CA GLU A 419 16.53 4.66 26.56
C GLU A 419 15.83 6.01 26.35
N ASP A 420 15.44 6.71 27.41
CA ASP A 420 14.84 8.06 27.33
C ASP A 420 15.87 9.09 26.84
N SER A 421 17.14 9.01 27.29
CA SER A 421 18.23 9.87 26.79
C SER A 421 18.57 9.58 25.31
N THR A 422 18.38 8.35 24.82
CA THR A 422 18.62 7.99 23.42
C THR A 422 17.44 8.42 22.52
N ARG A 423 16.23 8.47 23.05
CA ARG A 423 15.05 9.00 22.34
C ARG A 423 15.05 10.52 22.25
N GLU A 424 15.46 11.22 23.32
CA GLU A 424 15.61 12.69 23.30
C GLU A 424 16.79 13.15 22.41
N ALA A 425 17.84 12.33 22.26
CA ALA A 425 18.97 12.63 21.37
C ALA A 425 18.67 12.34 19.88
N SER A 426 17.57 11.64 19.57
CA SER A 426 17.16 11.27 18.20
C SER A 426 15.94 12.05 17.70
N ALA A 427 15.38 12.96 18.48
CA ALA A 427 14.29 13.88 18.13
C ALA A 427 14.82 15.30 17.96
#